data_ecd2025d52e76cd1503c7261f818a863
#
_entry.id   ecd2025d52e76cd1503c7261f818a863
#
_cell.length_a   1.000
_cell.length_b   1.000
_cell.length_c   1.000
_cell.angle_alpha   90.00
_cell.angle_beta   90.00
_cell.angle_gamma   90.00
#
_symmetry.space_group_name_H-M   'P 1'
#
loop_
_entity.id
_entity.type
_entity.pdbx_description
1 polymer ?
#
loop_
_entity_poly.entity_id
_entity_poly.type
_entity_poly.pdbx_seq_one_letter_code
_entity_poly.pdbx_strand_id
1 'polypeptide(L)'
;MQFKDILYEVKDDYANIAINRPKVLNAFTPVTLQELKAALEVAEKDKEVGIIVLSGAGDRAFCSGGDMNWESSKEFQDHEYEFHIHLTKCSKPII
;
A
#
# COMPACT_ATOMS: atom_id res chain seq x y z
N MET A 1 7.62 -4.13 -12.51
CA MET A 1 6.26 -3.68 -12.19
C MET A 1 6.29 -2.21 -11.85
N GLN A 2 5.42 -1.44 -12.47
CA GLN A 2 5.40 0.01 -12.26
C GLN A 2 4.10 0.43 -11.60
N PHE A 3 4.21 1.20 -10.53
CA PHE A 3 3.07 1.78 -9.83
C PHE A 3 3.14 3.31 -9.91
N LYS A 4 1.99 3.94 -9.83
CA LYS A 4 1.87 5.39 -9.89
C LYS A 4 2.02 6.03 -8.50
N ASP A 5 1.34 5.47 -7.52
CA ASP A 5 1.23 6.06 -6.18
C ASP A 5 2.07 5.36 -5.12
N ILE A 6 2.71 4.25 -5.46
CA ILE A 6 3.51 3.50 -4.50
C ILE A 6 4.86 3.11 -5.09
N LEU A 7 5.78 2.78 -4.22
CA LEU A 7 7.08 2.21 -4.58
C LEU A 7 7.11 0.78 -4.04
N TYR A 8 7.64 -0.14 -4.83
CA TYR A 8 7.79 -1.54 -4.45
C TYR A 8 9.25 -1.95 -4.62
N GLU A 9 9.87 -2.40 -3.54
CA GLU A 9 11.27 -2.81 -3.56
C GLU A 9 11.45 -4.05 -2.72
N VAL A 10 12.16 -5.03 -3.26
CA VAL A 10 12.56 -6.22 -2.50
C VAL A 10 14.04 -6.07 -2.13
N LYS A 11 14.35 -6.20 -0.86
CA LYS A 11 15.71 -6.07 -0.36
C LYS A 11 15.92 -7.12 0.72
N ASP A 12 17.01 -7.90 0.58
CA ASP A 12 17.28 -9.04 1.44
C ASP A 12 16.09 -10.02 1.39
N ASP A 13 15.38 -10.21 2.50
CA ASP A 13 14.25 -11.13 2.58
C ASP A 13 12.93 -10.41 2.84
N TYR A 14 12.87 -9.09 2.62
CA TYR A 14 11.64 -8.35 2.83
C TYR A 14 11.26 -7.52 1.61
N ALA A 15 9.96 -7.28 1.46
CA ALA A 15 9.43 -6.35 0.47
C ALA A 15 9.02 -5.06 1.17
N ASN A 16 9.54 -3.94 0.70
CA ASN A 16 9.12 -2.62 1.17
C ASN A 16 8.10 -2.06 0.20
N ILE A 17 6.91 -1.80 0.69
CA ILE A 17 5.82 -1.18 -0.07
C ILE A 17 5.62 0.20 0.53
N ALA A 18 5.96 1.25 -0.21
CA ALA A 18 5.92 2.61 0.29
C ALA A 18 4.88 3.42 -0.45
N ILE A 19 4.01 4.11 0.29
CA ILE A 19 3.10 5.08 -0.31
C ILE A 19 3.96 6.28 -0.73
N ASN A 20 3.86 6.67 -2.00
CA ASN A 20 4.71 7.71 -2.57
C ASN A 20 3.88 8.90 -3.04
N ARG A 21 3.24 9.57 -2.09
CA ARG A 21 2.50 10.81 -2.28
C ARG A 21 2.90 11.84 -1.24
N PRO A 22 4.21 12.15 -1.08
CA PRO A 22 4.67 13.00 0.03
C PRO A 22 4.12 14.42 -0.03
N LYS A 23 3.75 14.93 -1.20
CA LYS A 23 3.19 16.27 -1.33
C LYS A 23 1.84 16.43 -0.66
N VAL A 24 1.13 15.33 -0.43
CA VAL A 24 -0.16 15.31 0.27
C VAL A 24 -0.08 14.43 1.52
N LEU A 25 1.10 14.33 2.11
CA LEU A 25 1.39 13.55 3.32
C LEU A 25 0.96 12.09 3.18
N ASN A 26 1.14 11.55 1.97
CA ASN A 26 0.83 10.17 1.63
C ASN A 26 -0.65 9.80 1.82
N ALA A 27 -1.55 10.77 1.64
CA ALA A 27 -2.98 10.50 1.60
C ALA A 27 -3.29 9.58 0.43
N PHE A 28 -4.20 8.62 0.61
CA PHE A 28 -4.46 7.63 -0.43
C PHE A 28 -5.77 7.88 -1.16
N THR A 29 -5.77 7.52 -2.44
CA THR A 29 -6.91 7.55 -3.34
C THR A 29 -7.32 6.12 -3.68
N PRO A 30 -8.42 5.90 -4.44
CA PRO A 30 -8.72 4.55 -4.93
C PRO A 30 -7.57 3.91 -5.72
N VAL A 31 -6.82 4.69 -6.50
CA VAL A 31 -5.66 4.17 -7.24
C VAL A 31 -4.59 3.68 -6.27
N THR A 32 -4.29 4.46 -5.22
CA THR A 32 -3.33 4.05 -4.21
C THR A 32 -3.72 2.73 -3.58
N LEU A 33 -5.00 2.58 -3.20
CA LEU A 33 -5.49 1.36 -2.57
C LEU A 33 -5.43 0.16 -3.50
N GLN A 34 -5.75 0.33 -4.78
CA GLN A 34 -5.63 -0.73 -5.77
C GLN A 34 -4.18 -1.18 -5.90
N GLU A 35 -3.26 -0.23 -5.96
CA GLU A 35 -1.84 -0.52 -6.10
C GLU A 35 -1.28 -1.22 -4.86
N LEU A 36 -1.69 -0.79 -3.66
CA LEU A 36 -1.28 -1.45 -2.43
C LEU A 36 -1.74 -2.90 -2.40
N LYS A 37 -2.98 -3.15 -2.81
CA LYS A 37 -3.50 -4.52 -2.88
C LYS A 37 -2.70 -5.36 -3.86
N ALA A 38 -2.42 -4.83 -5.05
CA ALA A 38 -1.64 -5.54 -6.06
C ALA A 38 -0.23 -5.84 -5.56
N ALA A 39 0.41 -4.89 -4.91
CA ALA A 39 1.75 -5.07 -4.36
C ALA A 39 1.77 -6.13 -3.26
N LEU A 40 0.75 -6.15 -2.39
CA LEU A 40 0.63 -7.19 -1.37
C LEU A 40 0.52 -8.58 -1.99
N GLU A 41 -0.26 -8.72 -3.05
CA GLU A 41 -0.40 -10.00 -3.75
C GLU A 41 0.93 -10.46 -4.34
N VAL A 42 1.67 -9.54 -4.95
CA VAL A 42 2.98 -9.86 -5.51
C VAL A 42 3.95 -10.30 -4.41
N ALA A 43 4.02 -9.55 -3.31
CA ALA A 43 4.91 -9.86 -2.20
C ALA A 43 4.56 -11.18 -1.54
N GLU A 44 3.26 -11.47 -1.39
CA GLU A 44 2.80 -12.69 -0.77
C GLU A 44 3.21 -13.93 -1.57
N LYS A 45 3.20 -13.82 -2.90
CA LYS A 45 3.56 -14.92 -3.79
C LYS A 45 5.05 -15.05 -4.07
N ASP A 46 5.84 -14.04 -3.71
CA ASP A 46 7.28 -14.04 -3.95
C ASP A 46 7.98 -14.91 -2.91
N LYS A 47 8.61 -15.97 -3.36
CA LYS A 47 9.28 -16.93 -2.48
C LYS A 47 10.47 -16.34 -1.73
N GLU A 48 11.05 -15.26 -2.24
CA GLU A 48 12.20 -14.60 -1.62
C GLU A 48 11.78 -13.61 -0.53
N VAL A 49 10.48 -13.32 -0.42
CA VAL A 49 9.95 -12.36 0.54
C VAL A 49 9.39 -13.10 1.75
N GLY A 50 10.00 -12.88 2.92
CA GLY A 50 9.51 -13.44 4.18
C GLY A 50 8.69 -12.47 5.01
N ILE A 51 8.94 -11.17 4.85
CA ILE A 51 8.27 -10.11 5.61
C ILE A 51 7.89 -9.00 4.66
N ILE A 52 6.73 -8.38 4.90
CA ILE A 52 6.27 -7.22 4.15
C ILE A 52 6.34 -6.00 5.06
N VAL A 53 6.97 -4.93 4.58
CA VAL A 53 7.07 -3.67 5.31
C VAL A 53 6.25 -2.62 4.57
N LEU A 54 5.31 -2.00 5.26
CA LEU A 54 4.56 -0.87 4.73
C LEU A 54 5.17 0.42 5.27
N SER A 55 5.46 1.36 4.40
CA SER A 55 6.07 2.63 4.78
C SER A 55 5.52 3.78 3.94
N GLY A 56 5.96 4.99 4.25
CA GLY A 56 5.61 6.16 3.48
C GLY A 56 6.87 6.85 2.97
N ALA A 57 6.86 7.26 1.71
CA ALA A 57 7.96 8.01 1.14
C ALA A 57 8.03 9.41 1.76
N GLY A 58 9.24 9.97 1.81
CA GLY A 58 9.48 11.25 2.47
C GLY A 58 9.70 11.09 3.95
N ASP A 59 9.82 12.20 4.65
CA ASP A 59 10.18 12.23 6.08
C ASP A 59 9.09 12.80 6.98
N ARG A 60 7.87 13.01 6.45
CA ARG A 60 6.80 13.72 7.17
C ARG A 60 5.70 12.80 7.66
N ALA A 61 5.30 11.80 6.90
CA ALA A 61 4.20 10.93 7.28
C ALA A 61 4.27 9.59 6.59
N PHE A 62 3.83 8.54 7.28
CA PHE A 62 3.54 7.26 6.64
C PHE A 62 2.32 7.41 5.73
N CYS A 63 1.21 7.84 6.31
CA CYS A 63 -0.06 8.06 5.61
C CYS A 63 -0.91 8.98 6.47
N SER A 64 -1.49 10.02 5.85
CA SER A 64 -2.36 10.94 6.57
C SER A 64 -3.84 10.52 6.55
N GLY A 65 -4.14 9.40 5.90
CA GLY A 65 -5.51 8.91 5.75
C GLY A 65 -5.98 9.03 4.33
N GLY A 66 -7.29 8.91 4.10
CA GLY A 66 -7.86 9.04 2.77
C GLY A 66 -7.78 10.46 2.24
N ASP A 67 -7.57 10.58 0.93
CA ASP A 67 -7.59 11.89 0.29
C ASP A 67 -9.01 12.47 0.39
N MET A 68 -9.11 13.71 0.88
CA MET A 68 -10.40 14.34 1.15
C MET A 68 -11.32 14.42 -0.07
N ASN A 69 -10.73 14.49 -1.26
CA ASN A 69 -11.51 14.56 -2.49
C ASN A 69 -12.20 13.24 -2.83
N TRP A 70 -11.75 12.13 -2.28
CA TRP A 70 -12.20 10.79 -2.60
C TRP A 70 -12.84 10.05 -1.44
N GLU A 71 -12.57 10.48 -0.20
CA GLU A 71 -12.93 9.72 1.00
C GLU A 71 -14.40 9.36 1.09
N SER A 72 -15.30 10.24 0.60
CA SER A 72 -16.74 10.00 0.65
C SER A 72 -17.29 9.25 -0.56
N SER A 73 -16.45 8.93 -1.56
CA SER A 73 -16.92 8.23 -2.76
C SER A 73 -17.12 6.75 -2.46
N LYS A 74 -18.10 6.16 -3.16
CA LYS A 74 -18.34 4.72 -3.04
C LYS A 74 -17.13 3.94 -3.57
N GLU A 75 -16.52 4.40 -4.66
CA GLU A 75 -15.35 3.76 -5.23
C GLU A 75 -14.22 3.68 -4.21
N PHE A 76 -13.96 4.77 -3.50
CA PHE A 76 -12.94 4.79 -2.47
C PHE A 76 -13.27 3.80 -1.35
N GLN A 77 -14.51 3.81 -0.87
CA GLN A 77 -14.93 2.94 0.23
C GLN A 77 -14.83 1.46 -0.14
N ASP A 78 -15.19 1.12 -1.39
CA ASP A 78 -15.09 -0.27 -1.85
C ASP A 78 -13.65 -0.73 -1.90
N HIS A 79 -12.74 0.09 -2.42
CA HIS A 79 -11.32 -0.27 -2.49
C HIS A 79 -10.68 -0.32 -1.10
N GLU A 80 -11.06 0.56 -0.20
CA GLU A 80 -10.57 0.53 1.17
C GLU A 80 -10.99 -0.75 1.86
N TYR A 81 -12.24 -1.16 1.69
CA TYR A 81 -12.75 -2.39 2.26
C TYR A 81 -12.01 -3.62 1.71
N GLU A 82 -11.81 -3.68 0.41
CA GLU A 82 -11.07 -4.78 -0.22
C GLU A 82 -9.63 -4.84 0.29
N PHE A 83 -8.99 -3.70 0.43
CA PHE A 83 -7.62 -3.64 0.94
C PHE A 83 -7.56 -4.16 2.38
N HIS A 84 -8.49 -3.75 3.23
CA HIS A 84 -8.55 -4.24 4.61
C HIS A 84 -8.70 -5.75 4.68
N ILE A 85 -9.59 -6.31 3.88
CA ILE A 85 -9.77 -7.75 3.84
C ILE A 85 -8.48 -8.44 3.41
N HIS A 86 -7.82 -7.90 2.39
CA HIS A 86 -6.57 -8.48 1.90
C HIS A 86 -5.49 -8.46 2.98
N LEU A 87 -5.38 -7.37 3.74
CA LEU A 87 -4.43 -7.28 4.85
C LEU A 87 -4.67 -8.36 5.90
N THR A 88 -5.93 -8.60 6.27
CA THR A 88 -6.25 -9.58 7.31
C THR A 88 -6.02 -11.01 6.85
N LYS A 89 -6.04 -11.26 5.54
CA LYS A 89 -5.85 -12.60 4.99
C LYS A 89 -4.43 -12.88 4.52
N CYS A 90 -3.55 -11.90 4.60
CA CYS A 90 -2.18 -12.07 4.13
C CYS A 90 -1.46 -13.14 4.98
N SER A 91 -0.79 -14.06 4.30
CA SER A 91 -0.10 -15.17 4.97
C SER A 91 1.28 -14.80 5.52
N LYS A 92 1.81 -13.64 5.14
CA LYS A 92 3.13 -13.19 5.58
C LYS A 92 3.00 -12.07 6.61
N PRO A 93 3.96 -11.97 7.57
CA PRO A 93 3.95 -10.86 8.52
C PRO A 93 4.04 -9.51 7.80
N ILE A 94 3.27 -8.54 8.28
CA ILE A 94 3.25 -7.17 7.77
C ILE A 94 3.59 -6.24 8.93
N ILE A 95 4.54 -5.37 8.70
CA ILE A 95 4.97 -4.38 9.70
C ILE A 95 4.64 -2.97 9.22
#